data_5a752630912cc82cc89dd54e4232abc7
#
_entry.id   5a752630912cc82cc89dd54e4232abc7
#
_cell.length_a   1.000
_cell.length_b   1.000
_cell.length_c   1.000
_cell.angle_alpha   90.00
_cell.angle_beta   90.00
_cell.angle_gamma   90.00
#
_symmetry.space_group_name_H-M   'P 1'
#
loop_
_entity.id
_entity.type
_entity.pdbx_description
1 polymer ?
#
loop_
_entity_poly.entity_id
_entity_poly.type
_entity_poly.pdbx_seq_one_letter_code
_entity_poly.pdbx_strand_id
1 'polypeptide(L)'
;MAHIREGVTIPKSLKDVCILDILDGTTQERPLTQEEIRQRLADRYGIEVDRKTLHRRLELLMGSVEGLRCTEGAREGTDGVKTDFWIERAPLFDDSELQALVYLAIFSRHIPSSVKRSMVERLEHLSGGGLHREMRSYLVQSDRGAKDYSELFLNIDLLSEAIAAKKKVSFNYSSYGADKKLRIDERVITASPLGIGASDGDFYLLATTNAIQDDNPDRMLAHFQDVVDAMEAHEVRIDTYRLDRMKSVEILDEEREGLDDPDTLRLPGADGRRDRLDALEHLRENPDLMPGHSVYAELVLTEGPRCTVSDVVDHFGRDGVNVVRETTAERGTPCTYRITLRTNVEGLRRFAQLNADSVEVIKPEALREKLHATFAAAVSRME
;
A
#
# COMPACT_ATOMS: atom_id res chain seq x y z
N MET A 1 13.31 6.22 19.09
CA MET A 1 13.76 6.99 20.26
C MET A 1 14.61 8.18 19.81
N ALA A 2 14.56 9.31 20.55
CA ALA A 2 15.42 10.44 20.24
C ALA A 2 16.89 10.08 20.53
N HIS A 3 17.71 10.05 19.51
CA HIS A 3 19.16 9.87 19.68
C HIS A 3 19.77 11.14 20.30
N ILE A 4 20.52 10.97 21.37
CA ILE A 4 21.30 12.07 21.97
C ILE A 4 22.47 12.37 21.05
N ARG A 5 22.61 13.63 20.63
CA ARG A 5 23.71 14.07 19.74
C ARG A 5 25.06 13.89 20.42
N GLU A 6 26.05 13.31 19.72
CA GLU A 6 27.43 13.21 20.19
C GLU A 6 28.03 14.59 20.46
N GLY A 7 28.81 14.72 21.54
CA GLY A 7 29.52 15.94 21.89
C GLY A 7 28.74 16.98 22.72
N VAL A 8 27.50 16.67 23.15
CA VAL A 8 26.74 17.55 24.04
C VAL A 8 27.04 17.19 25.51
N THR A 9 27.33 18.20 26.33
CA THR A 9 27.46 17.99 27.80
C THR A 9 26.11 17.56 28.39
N ILE A 10 26.01 16.29 28.78
CA ILE A 10 24.76 15.70 29.24
C ILE A 10 24.55 16.01 30.73
N PRO A 11 23.40 16.61 31.10
CA PRO A 11 23.05 16.84 32.50
C PRO A 11 23.01 15.51 33.29
N LYS A 12 23.42 15.55 34.56
CA LYS A 12 23.43 14.38 35.44
C LYS A 12 22.07 13.67 35.56
N SER A 13 20.98 14.41 35.35
CA SER A 13 19.59 13.92 35.31
C SER A 13 19.29 13.01 34.11
N LEU A 14 20.04 13.09 33.00
CA LEU A 14 19.83 12.29 31.81
C LEU A 14 20.68 11.01 31.73
N LYS A 15 21.46 10.68 32.79
CA LYS A 15 22.30 9.47 32.82
C LYS A 15 21.48 8.18 32.61
N ASP A 16 20.28 8.12 33.13
CA ASP A 16 19.40 6.96 32.98
C ASP A 16 18.92 6.78 31.54
N VAL A 17 18.65 7.88 30.84
CA VAL A 17 18.32 7.86 29.41
C VAL A 17 19.50 7.34 28.58
N CYS A 18 20.74 7.74 28.92
CA CYS A 18 21.95 7.27 28.25
C CYS A 18 22.17 5.77 28.50
N ILE A 19 21.91 5.27 29.72
CA ILE A 19 21.98 3.83 30.03
C ILE A 19 20.95 3.07 29.19
N LEU A 20 19.73 3.54 29.11
CA LEU A 20 18.67 2.90 28.31
C LEU A 20 18.99 2.93 26.80
N ASP A 21 19.60 4.01 26.31
CA ASP A 21 20.02 4.11 24.89
C ASP A 21 21.17 3.14 24.56
N ILE A 22 22.10 2.89 25.52
CA ILE A 22 23.15 1.88 25.37
C ILE A 22 22.59 0.46 25.39
N LEU A 23 21.56 0.22 26.20
CA LEU A 23 20.89 -1.06 26.29
C LEU A 23 19.88 -1.28 25.15
N ASP A 24 19.55 -0.24 24.39
CA ASP A 24 18.70 -0.35 23.24
C ASP A 24 19.38 -1.22 22.16
N GLY A 25 18.67 -2.25 21.70
CA GLY A 25 19.21 -3.24 20.76
C GLY A 25 20.04 -4.37 21.39
N THR A 26 20.10 -4.46 22.73
CA THR A 26 20.61 -5.64 23.42
C THR A 26 19.53 -6.71 23.50
N THR A 27 19.93 -7.98 23.54
CA THR A 27 19.04 -9.14 23.67
C THR A 27 19.60 -10.09 24.73
N GLN A 28 18.82 -11.09 25.13
CA GLN A 28 19.30 -12.15 26.01
C GLN A 28 20.52 -12.89 25.45
N GLU A 29 20.63 -13.02 24.12
CA GLU A 29 21.77 -13.65 23.45
C GLU A 29 23.01 -12.73 23.37
N ARG A 30 22.78 -11.41 23.46
CA ARG A 30 23.80 -10.36 23.39
C ARG A 30 23.58 -9.32 24.48
N PRO A 31 23.69 -9.74 25.75
CA PRO A 31 23.57 -8.83 26.87
C PRO A 31 24.83 -7.98 27.03
N LEU A 32 24.76 -6.94 27.84
CA LEU A 32 25.90 -6.12 28.18
C LEU A 32 26.23 -6.28 29.68
N THR A 33 27.49 -6.46 29.96
CA THR A 33 28.00 -6.40 31.35
C THR A 33 28.00 -4.96 31.89
N GLN A 34 28.01 -4.80 33.19
CA GLN A 34 28.13 -3.46 33.79
C GLN A 34 29.40 -2.71 33.35
N GLU A 35 30.49 -3.43 33.11
CA GLU A 35 31.74 -2.83 32.63
C GLU A 35 31.61 -2.32 31.20
N GLU A 36 30.99 -3.09 30.29
CA GLU A 36 30.72 -2.65 28.93
C GLU A 36 29.77 -1.47 28.88
N ILE A 37 28.73 -1.46 29.72
CA ILE A 37 27.82 -0.30 29.84
C ILE A 37 28.60 0.94 30.27
N ARG A 38 29.48 0.79 31.28
CA ARG A 38 30.32 1.86 31.81
C ARG A 38 31.26 2.42 30.73
N GLN A 39 31.90 1.54 29.99
CA GLN A 39 32.80 1.93 28.91
C GLN A 39 32.07 2.64 27.79
N ARG A 40 30.92 2.13 27.34
CA ARG A 40 30.10 2.78 26.33
C ARG A 40 29.52 4.14 26.78
N LEU A 41 29.22 4.29 28.07
CA LEU A 41 28.83 5.59 28.66
C LEU A 41 29.96 6.61 28.55
N ALA A 42 31.19 6.20 28.84
CA ALA A 42 32.36 7.07 28.72
C ALA A 42 32.66 7.39 27.26
N ASP A 43 32.71 6.38 26.39
CA ASP A 43 33.07 6.52 24.98
C ASP A 43 32.04 7.34 24.18
N ARG A 44 30.76 7.06 24.38
CA ARG A 44 29.69 7.66 23.54
C ARG A 44 29.17 8.99 24.10
N TYR A 45 29.15 9.12 25.43
CA TYR A 45 28.53 10.27 26.10
C TYR A 45 29.48 11.08 26.98
N GLY A 46 30.74 10.65 27.11
CA GLY A 46 31.70 11.31 28.03
C GLY A 46 31.27 11.21 29.50
N ILE A 47 30.45 10.22 29.85
CA ILE A 47 29.90 10.06 31.21
C ILE A 47 30.74 9.03 31.94
N GLU A 48 31.54 9.48 32.91
CA GLU A 48 32.22 8.60 33.86
C GLU A 48 31.30 8.28 35.03
N VAL A 49 31.12 6.99 35.32
CA VAL A 49 30.29 6.49 36.42
C VAL A 49 31.07 5.37 37.12
N ASP A 50 31.13 5.42 38.43
CA ASP A 50 31.70 4.32 39.22
C ASP A 50 30.73 3.11 39.24
N ARG A 51 31.30 1.91 39.42
CA ARG A 51 30.56 0.65 39.40
C ARG A 51 29.37 0.61 40.35
N LYS A 52 29.53 1.18 41.57
CA LYS A 52 28.50 1.17 42.60
C LYS A 52 27.31 2.08 42.24
N THR A 53 27.62 3.23 41.66
CA THR A 53 26.59 4.17 41.20
C THR A 53 25.85 3.59 39.98
N LEU A 54 26.55 2.95 39.01
CA LEU A 54 25.91 2.30 37.90
C LEU A 54 25.00 1.15 38.33
N HIS A 55 25.48 0.30 39.23
CA HIS A 55 24.68 -0.82 39.78
C HIS A 55 23.38 -0.33 40.42
N ARG A 56 23.46 0.69 41.29
CA ARG A 56 22.26 1.28 41.89
C ARG A 56 21.28 1.85 40.87
N ARG A 57 21.79 2.46 39.80
CA ARG A 57 20.90 3.00 38.73
C ARG A 57 20.24 1.88 37.94
N LEU A 58 20.97 0.83 37.57
CA LEU A 58 20.39 -0.34 36.93
C LEU A 58 19.32 -1.02 37.78
N GLU A 59 19.51 -1.12 39.08
CA GLU A 59 18.48 -1.64 39.99
C GLU A 59 17.22 -0.77 40.02
N LEU A 60 17.37 0.57 40.07
CA LEU A 60 16.24 1.48 39.98
C LEU A 60 15.52 1.37 38.66
N LEU A 61 16.26 1.28 37.55
CA LEU A 61 15.70 1.14 36.19
C LEU A 61 14.96 -0.18 36.02
N MET A 62 15.48 -1.30 36.57
CA MET A 62 14.77 -2.60 36.56
C MET A 62 13.43 -2.56 37.28
N GLY A 63 13.30 -1.75 38.34
CA GLY A 63 12.03 -1.55 39.05
C GLY A 63 11.07 -0.60 38.35
N SER A 64 11.53 0.19 37.37
CA SER A 64 10.77 1.29 36.73
C SER A 64 10.59 1.14 35.22
N VAL A 65 11.42 0.36 34.53
CA VAL A 65 11.42 0.18 33.10
C VAL A 65 10.98 -1.23 32.75
N GLU A 66 9.85 -1.35 32.10
CA GLU A 66 9.35 -2.62 31.60
C GLU A 66 10.30 -3.22 30.58
N GLY A 67 10.59 -4.51 30.69
CA GLY A 67 11.46 -5.23 29.77
C GLY A 67 12.96 -5.19 30.08
N LEU A 68 13.42 -4.38 31.02
CA LEU A 68 14.82 -4.48 31.46
C LEU A 68 15.04 -5.77 32.27
N ARG A 69 15.97 -6.61 31.81
CA ARG A 69 16.29 -7.92 32.37
C ARG A 69 17.77 -8.00 32.74
N CYS A 70 18.10 -8.93 33.59
CA CYS A 70 19.49 -9.27 33.94
C CYS A 70 19.65 -10.75 34.23
N THR A 71 20.86 -11.28 34.08
CA THR A 71 21.21 -12.60 34.54
C THR A 71 21.52 -12.53 36.05
N GLU A 72 20.92 -13.40 36.84
CA GLU A 72 21.24 -13.55 38.24
C GLU A 72 22.28 -14.66 38.42
N GLY A 73 23.49 -14.30 38.78
CA GLY A 73 24.54 -15.25 39.08
C GLY A 73 24.35 -15.84 40.48
N ALA A 74 24.17 -17.16 40.59
CA ALA A 74 24.14 -17.86 41.88
C ALA A 74 25.55 -17.91 42.49
N ARG A 75 25.79 -17.15 43.56
CA ARG A 75 26.87 -17.41 44.52
C ARG A 75 26.26 -17.90 45.82
N GLU A 76 26.68 -19.09 46.27
CA GLU A 76 26.28 -19.62 47.57
C GLU A 76 26.59 -18.58 48.67
N GLY A 77 25.54 -18.11 49.36
CA GLY A 77 25.65 -17.28 50.58
C GLY A 77 25.57 -15.77 50.37
N THR A 78 25.28 -15.24 49.16
CA THR A 78 25.04 -13.82 48.92
C THR A 78 23.87 -13.62 47.96
N ASP A 79 23.10 -12.54 48.15
CA ASP A 79 22.11 -12.10 47.18
C ASP A 79 22.74 -12.16 45.77
N GLY A 80 22.05 -12.80 44.82
CA GLY A 80 22.56 -13.07 43.49
C GLY A 80 23.17 -11.83 42.83
N VAL A 81 24.43 -11.92 42.40
CA VAL A 81 25.08 -10.80 41.71
C VAL A 81 24.43 -10.67 40.31
N LYS A 82 23.71 -9.59 40.11
CA LYS A 82 23.12 -9.25 38.81
C LYS A 82 24.25 -8.94 37.82
N THR A 83 24.32 -9.73 36.77
CA THR A 83 25.28 -9.56 35.66
C THR A 83 24.50 -9.52 34.39
N ASP A 84 25.10 -9.06 33.31
CA ASP A 84 24.58 -9.12 31.96
C ASP A 84 23.16 -8.56 31.83
N PHE A 85 23.05 -7.35 31.34
CA PHE A 85 21.79 -6.61 31.26
C PHE A 85 21.35 -6.51 29.80
N TRP A 86 20.03 -6.67 29.58
CA TRP A 86 19.41 -6.45 28.26
C TRP A 86 18.00 -5.89 28.43
N ILE A 87 17.47 -5.30 27.36
CA ILE A 87 16.08 -4.89 27.28
C ILE A 87 15.30 -5.89 26.44
N GLU A 88 14.40 -6.62 27.09
CA GLU A 88 13.44 -7.47 26.42
C GLU A 88 12.26 -6.61 25.98
N ARG A 89 12.18 -6.36 24.67
CA ARG A 89 11.04 -5.66 24.07
C ARG A 89 10.14 -6.70 23.43
N ALA A 90 8.84 -6.57 23.68
CA ALA A 90 7.90 -7.23 22.78
C ALA A 90 8.16 -6.73 21.35
N PRO A 91 8.41 -7.62 20.38
CA PRO A 91 8.62 -7.19 19.00
C PRO A 91 7.39 -6.43 18.53
N LEU A 92 7.61 -5.31 17.80
CA LEU A 92 6.51 -4.51 17.22
C LEU A 92 5.72 -5.31 16.19
N PHE A 93 6.37 -6.27 15.55
CA PHE A 93 5.80 -7.20 14.59
C PHE A 93 6.26 -8.60 14.94
N ASP A 94 5.43 -9.61 14.75
CA ASP A 94 5.93 -10.97 14.77
C ASP A 94 6.80 -11.26 13.52
N ASP A 95 7.56 -12.35 13.57
CA ASP A 95 8.51 -12.67 12.49
C ASP A 95 7.81 -12.89 11.15
N SER A 96 6.60 -13.44 11.13
CA SER A 96 5.83 -13.68 9.91
C SER A 96 5.25 -12.38 9.33
N GLU A 97 4.77 -11.48 10.17
CA GLU A 97 4.32 -10.14 9.75
C GLU A 97 5.48 -9.36 9.13
N LEU A 98 6.64 -9.37 9.79
CA LEU A 98 7.83 -8.69 9.29
C LEU A 98 8.33 -9.30 7.98
N GLN A 99 8.33 -10.64 7.88
CA GLN A 99 8.65 -11.33 6.63
C GLN A 99 7.73 -10.93 5.49
N ALA A 100 6.42 -10.85 5.74
CA ALA A 100 5.44 -10.41 4.74
C ALA A 100 5.74 -8.98 4.25
N LEU A 101 6.02 -8.03 5.16
CA LEU A 101 6.40 -6.66 4.80
C LEU A 101 7.68 -6.61 3.97
N VAL A 102 8.68 -7.42 4.33
CA VAL A 102 9.94 -7.52 3.56
C VAL A 102 9.69 -8.10 2.17
N TYR A 103 8.89 -9.15 2.04
CA TYR A 103 8.54 -9.70 0.71
C TYR A 103 7.81 -8.68 -0.14
N LEU A 104 6.82 -7.96 0.41
CA LEU A 104 6.12 -6.89 -0.31
C LEU A 104 7.10 -5.82 -0.81
N ALA A 105 8.08 -5.42 0.01
CA ALA A 105 9.10 -4.45 -0.40
C ALA A 105 10.02 -5.02 -1.49
N ILE A 106 10.53 -6.25 -1.34
CA ILE A 106 11.45 -6.88 -2.27
C ILE A 106 10.80 -7.10 -3.64
N PHE A 107 9.59 -7.65 -3.68
CA PHE A 107 8.91 -8.00 -4.92
C PHE A 107 8.18 -6.83 -5.57
N SER A 108 8.06 -5.67 -4.91
CA SER A 108 7.56 -4.46 -5.56
C SER A 108 8.41 -4.13 -6.79
N ARG A 109 7.76 -3.90 -7.93
CA ARG A 109 8.43 -3.52 -9.19
C ARG A 109 8.84 -2.05 -9.21
N HIS A 110 8.28 -1.25 -8.31
CA HIS A 110 8.31 0.22 -8.36
C HIS A 110 9.18 0.86 -7.29
N ILE A 111 9.60 0.10 -6.28
CA ILE A 111 10.55 0.59 -5.28
C ILE A 111 11.97 0.42 -5.83
N PRO A 112 12.78 1.50 -5.93
CA PRO A 112 14.17 1.41 -6.37
C PRO A 112 14.99 0.46 -5.52
N SER A 113 15.92 -0.27 -6.11
CA SER A 113 16.72 -1.28 -5.41
C SER A 113 17.54 -0.72 -4.25
N SER A 114 18.03 0.51 -4.38
CA SER A 114 18.71 1.22 -3.29
C SER A 114 17.77 1.46 -2.10
N VAL A 115 16.54 1.85 -2.38
CA VAL A 115 15.50 2.09 -1.36
C VAL A 115 15.03 0.78 -0.74
N LYS A 116 14.82 -0.28 -1.55
CA LYS A 116 14.48 -1.63 -1.05
C LYS A 116 15.48 -2.11 -0.02
N ARG A 117 16.77 -1.99 -0.33
CA ARG A 117 17.84 -2.40 0.59
C ARG A 117 17.78 -1.65 1.91
N SER A 118 17.67 -0.33 1.85
CA SER A 118 17.54 0.51 3.04
C SER A 118 16.24 0.24 3.83
N MET A 119 15.13 -0.06 3.15
CA MET A 119 13.88 -0.46 3.82
C MET A 119 14.02 -1.80 4.54
N VAL A 120 14.59 -2.80 3.87
CA VAL A 120 14.81 -4.12 4.46
C VAL A 120 15.75 -4.03 5.67
N GLU A 121 16.86 -3.29 5.57
CA GLU A 121 17.78 -3.06 6.70
C GLU A 121 17.04 -2.41 7.89
N ARG A 122 16.18 -1.44 7.66
CA ARG A 122 15.37 -0.81 8.73
C ARG A 122 14.33 -1.77 9.31
N LEU A 123 13.67 -2.57 8.48
CA LEU A 123 12.72 -3.59 8.94
C LEU A 123 13.44 -4.67 9.76
N GLU A 124 14.65 -5.07 9.39
CA GLU A 124 15.47 -6.01 10.17
C GLU A 124 15.72 -5.52 11.61
N HIS A 125 15.89 -4.22 11.81
CA HIS A 125 16.05 -3.65 13.14
C HIS A 125 14.78 -3.71 14.02
N LEU A 126 13.63 -3.95 13.42
CA LEU A 126 12.35 -4.13 14.13
C LEU A 126 12.11 -5.59 14.53
N SER A 127 12.91 -6.54 14.01
CA SER A 127 12.81 -7.95 14.37
C SER A 127 13.62 -8.25 15.62
N GLY A 128 13.10 -9.10 16.49
CA GLY A 128 13.81 -9.56 17.69
C GLY A 128 14.93 -10.57 17.38
N GLY A 129 14.97 -11.18 16.20
CA GLY A 129 15.87 -12.29 15.87
C GLY A 129 16.65 -12.18 14.57
N GLY A 130 16.40 -11.13 13.78
CA GLY A 130 16.99 -10.98 12.44
C GLY A 130 16.26 -11.77 11.35
N LEU A 131 16.19 -11.18 10.16
CA LEU A 131 15.55 -11.81 9.00
C LEU A 131 16.40 -12.95 8.45
N HIS A 132 15.74 -13.99 7.93
CA HIS A 132 16.41 -15.14 7.34
C HIS A 132 17.38 -14.75 6.22
N ARG A 133 18.56 -15.36 6.22
CA ARG A 133 19.63 -15.11 5.22
C ARG A 133 19.15 -15.24 3.76
N GLU A 134 18.15 -16.07 3.52
CA GLU A 134 17.57 -16.29 2.18
C GLU A 134 16.91 -15.04 1.61
N MET A 135 16.32 -14.18 2.44
CA MET A 135 15.68 -12.94 1.99
C MET A 135 16.68 -11.96 1.36
N ARG A 136 17.90 -11.93 1.85
CA ARG A 136 18.96 -11.07 1.27
C ARG A 136 19.35 -11.51 -0.14
N SER A 137 19.21 -12.80 -0.47
CA SER A 137 19.47 -13.30 -1.83
C SER A 137 18.44 -12.80 -2.84
N TYR A 138 17.21 -12.61 -2.43
CA TYR A 138 16.16 -12.04 -3.30
C TYR A 138 16.38 -10.55 -3.61
N LEU A 139 16.97 -9.78 -2.70
CA LEU A 139 17.35 -8.38 -2.96
C LEU A 139 18.30 -8.26 -4.14
N VAL A 140 19.27 -9.17 -4.24
CA VAL A 140 20.27 -9.17 -5.34
C VAL A 140 19.60 -9.52 -6.67
N GLN A 141 18.58 -10.39 -6.67
CA GLN A 141 17.89 -10.80 -7.90
C GLN A 141 16.85 -9.75 -8.37
N SER A 142 16.33 -8.95 -7.44
CA SER A 142 15.32 -7.93 -7.76
C SER A 142 15.88 -6.69 -8.47
N ASP A 143 17.19 -6.58 -8.61
CA ASP A 143 17.91 -5.45 -9.24
C ASP A 143 17.77 -5.37 -10.77
N ARG A 144 17.07 -6.34 -11.39
CA ARG A 144 16.90 -6.38 -12.84
C ARG A 144 15.87 -5.36 -13.30
N GLY A 145 16.35 -4.17 -13.69
CA GLY A 145 15.54 -3.15 -14.37
C GLY A 145 14.85 -2.15 -13.45
N ALA A 146 15.44 -1.85 -12.28
CA ALA A 146 14.99 -0.76 -11.44
C ALA A 146 14.99 0.56 -12.23
N LYS A 147 13.80 1.06 -12.50
CA LYS A 147 13.61 2.40 -13.05
C LYS A 147 13.95 3.42 -11.97
N ASP A 148 14.32 4.62 -12.38
CA ASP A 148 14.48 5.74 -11.46
C ASP A 148 13.10 6.23 -11.01
N TYR A 149 12.71 5.82 -9.80
CA TYR A 149 11.48 6.24 -9.14
C TYR A 149 11.75 7.22 -7.99
N SER A 150 12.78 8.05 -8.16
CA SER A 150 13.21 9.00 -7.13
C SER A 150 12.09 9.91 -6.64
N GLU A 151 11.11 10.20 -7.48
CA GLU A 151 9.98 11.07 -7.17
C GLU A 151 8.78 10.33 -6.55
N LEU A 152 8.73 8.99 -6.60
CA LEU A 152 7.56 8.24 -6.11
C LEU A 152 7.24 8.55 -4.64
N PHE A 153 8.24 8.51 -3.76
CA PHE A 153 8.03 8.75 -2.33
C PHE A 153 7.72 10.21 -2.05
N LEU A 154 8.34 11.14 -2.79
CA LEU A 154 7.99 12.55 -2.70
C LEU A 154 6.54 12.80 -3.13
N ASN A 155 6.11 12.16 -4.22
CA ASN A 155 4.72 12.25 -4.68
C ASN A 155 3.75 11.66 -3.65
N ILE A 156 4.09 10.53 -2.99
CA ILE A 156 3.27 9.97 -1.90
C ILE A 156 3.12 10.99 -0.76
N ASP A 157 4.21 11.61 -0.34
CA ASP A 157 4.19 12.58 0.75
C ASP A 157 3.35 13.83 0.40
N LEU A 158 3.61 14.45 -0.77
CA LEU A 158 2.89 15.64 -1.24
C LEU A 158 1.38 15.37 -1.43
N LEU A 159 1.04 14.24 -2.04
CA LEU A 159 -0.36 13.88 -2.26
C LEU A 159 -1.08 13.53 -0.95
N SER A 160 -0.40 12.87 -0.01
CA SER A 160 -0.96 12.59 1.32
C SER A 160 -1.23 13.89 2.08
N GLU A 161 -0.33 14.87 1.98
CA GLU A 161 -0.51 16.21 2.56
C GLU A 161 -1.69 16.94 1.91
N ALA A 162 -1.77 16.94 0.57
CA ALA A 162 -2.86 17.59 -0.16
C ALA A 162 -4.23 16.98 0.17
N ILE A 163 -4.32 15.63 0.29
CA ILE A 163 -5.54 14.92 0.68
C ILE A 163 -5.95 15.33 2.10
N ALA A 164 -5.00 15.33 3.04
CA ALA A 164 -5.27 15.70 4.43
C ALA A 164 -5.68 17.18 4.57
N ALA A 165 -5.04 18.07 3.80
CA ALA A 165 -5.34 19.49 3.78
C ALA A 165 -6.58 19.83 2.93
N LYS A 166 -7.16 18.86 2.21
CA LYS A 166 -8.29 19.06 1.30
C LYS A 166 -8.01 20.10 0.21
N LYS A 167 -6.80 20.07 -0.35
CA LYS A 167 -6.37 21.01 -1.38
C LYS A 167 -6.23 20.34 -2.74
N LYS A 168 -6.38 21.14 -3.82
CA LYS A 168 -6.09 20.72 -5.18
C LYS A 168 -4.58 20.53 -5.37
N VAL A 169 -4.23 19.73 -6.38
CA VAL A 169 -2.86 19.53 -6.83
C VAL A 169 -2.74 19.83 -8.32
N SER A 170 -1.55 20.27 -8.73
CA SER A 170 -1.18 20.33 -10.14
C SER A 170 0.03 19.43 -10.41
N PHE A 171 0.10 18.86 -11.60
CA PHE A 171 1.20 18.02 -12.02
C PHE A 171 1.26 17.87 -13.54
N ASN A 172 2.44 17.48 -14.07
CA ASN A 172 2.58 16.98 -15.42
C ASN A 172 2.52 15.45 -15.40
N TYR A 173 2.01 14.84 -16.45
CA TYR A 173 1.92 13.38 -16.54
C TYR A 173 2.83 12.86 -17.65
N SER A 174 3.46 11.70 -17.39
CA SER A 174 4.43 11.11 -18.30
C SER A 174 3.90 9.82 -18.91
N SER A 175 4.18 9.61 -20.20
CA SER A 175 3.87 8.38 -20.92
C SER A 175 5.09 7.82 -21.66
N TYR A 176 5.05 6.52 -21.99
CA TYR A 176 6.11 5.89 -22.77
C TYR A 176 5.89 6.09 -24.27
N GLY A 177 6.90 6.62 -24.94
CA GLY A 177 6.93 6.59 -26.39
C GLY A 177 7.28 5.20 -26.95
N ALA A 178 7.16 5.02 -28.27
CA ALA A 178 7.52 3.77 -28.97
C ALA A 178 9.01 3.38 -28.76
N ASP A 179 9.87 4.35 -28.45
CA ASP A 179 11.27 4.17 -28.11
C ASP A 179 11.49 3.70 -26.65
N LYS A 180 10.42 3.41 -25.92
CA LYS A 180 10.40 3.01 -24.50
C LYS A 180 10.98 4.05 -23.55
N LYS A 181 11.07 5.32 -23.97
CA LYS A 181 11.47 6.43 -23.11
C LYS A 181 10.25 7.12 -22.54
N LEU A 182 10.35 7.50 -21.28
CA LEU A 182 9.32 8.28 -20.61
C LEU A 182 9.38 9.72 -21.13
N ARG A 183 8.25 10.23 -21.60
CA ARG A 183 8.09 11.60 -22.10
C ARG A 183 7.09 12.32 -21.22
N ILE A 184 7.44 13.52 -20.80
CA ILE A 184 6.57 14.36 -20.00
C ILE A 184 5.64 15.09 -20.95
N ASP A 185 4.33 15.04 -20.70
CA ASP A 185 3.37 15.92 -21.34
C ASP A 185 3.56 17.33 -20.75
N GLU A 186 3.69 18.33 -21.61
CA GLU A 186 3.81 19.74 -21.19
C GLU A 186 2.52 20.28 -20.58
N ARG A 187 1.40 19.60 -20.77
CA ARG A 187 0.11 19.96 -20.17
C ARG A 187 0.15 19.76 -18.67
N VAL A 188 -0.22 20.80 -17.94
CA VAL A 188 -0.42 20.75 -16.50
C VAL A 188 -1.84 20.28 -16.21
N ILE A 189 -1.95 19.20 -15.43
CA ILE A 189 -3.23 18.66 -14.96
C ILE A 189 -3.50 19.26 -13.59
N THR A 190 -4.68 19.84 -13.39
CA THR A 190 -5.18 20.24 -12.07
C THR A 190 -6.24 19.25 -11.62
N ALA A 191 -6.08 18.73 -10.42
CA ALA A 191 -6.94 17.66 -9.89
C ALA A 191 -7.30 17.89 -8.41
N SER A 192 -8.47 17.40 -8.03
CA SER A 192 -8.92 17.31 -6.63
C SER A 192 -8.61 15.91 -6.12
N PRO A 193 -7.56 15.71 -5.28
CA PRO A 193 -7.12 14.40 -4.84
C PRO A 193 -8.11 13.80 -3.83
N LEU A 194 -8.49 12.55 -4.04
CA LEU A 194 -9.45 11.80 -3.20
C LEU A 194 -8.76 10.81 -2.29
N GLY A 195 -7.79 10.07 -2.83
CA GLY A 195 -7.08 9.02 -2.11
C GLY A 195 -5.94 8.43 -2.93
N ILE A 196 -5.10 7.63 -2.27
CA ILE A 196 -4.03 6.85 -2.89
C ILE A 196 -4.41 5.37 -2.74
N GLY A 197 -4.37 4.65 -3.85
CA GLY A 197 -4.56 3.21 -3.89
C GLY A 197 -3.34 2.47 -4.44
N ALA A 198 -3.35 1.15 -4.33
CA ALA A 198 -2.32 0.29 -4.92
C ALA A 198 -2.98 -0.89 -5.64
N SER A 199 -2.53 -1.17 -6.86
CA SER A 199 -2.93 -2.33 -7.65
C SER A 199 -1.76 -2.83 -8.47
N ASP A 200 -1.57 -4.14 -8.59
CA ASP A 200 -0.47 -4.80 -9.31
C ASP A 200 0.93 -4.31 -8.94
N GLY A 201 1.08 -3.80 -7.70
CA GLY A 201 2.33 -3.23 -7.19
C GLY A 201 2.60 -1.79 -7.63
N ASP A 202 1.73 -1.17 -8.40
CA ASP A 202 1.73 0.26 -8.72
C ASP A 202 0.90 1.06 -7.72
N PHE A 203 1.31 2.32 -7.49
CA PHE A 203 0.54 3.28 -6.68
C PHE A 203 -0.19 4.26 -7.60
N TYR A 204 -1.43 4.58 -7.24
CA TYR A 204 -2.32 5.42 -8.02
C TYR A 204 -2.93 6.52 -7.16
N LEU A 205 -2.98 7.73 -7.70
CA LEU A 205 -3.84 8.80 -7.21
C LEU A 205 -5.23 8.61 -7.79
N LEU A 206 -6.25 8.60 -6.94
CA LEU A 206 -7.63 8.80 -7.34
C LEU A 206 -7.95 10.29 -7.20
N ALA A 207 -8.46 10.89 -8.25
CA ALA A 207 -8.78 12.31 -8.26
C ALA A 207 -9.97 12.61 -9.17
N THR A 208 -10.68 13.68 -8.88
CA THR A 208 -11.60 14.29 -9.84
C THR A 208 -10.85 15.38 -10.61
N THR A 209 -11.05 15.43 -11.90
CA THR A 209 -10.48 16.45 -12.76
C THR A 209 -11.59 17.22 -13.47
N ASN A 210 -11.42 18.52 -13.63
CA ASN A 210 -12.32 19.35 -14.43
C ASN A 210 -12.09 19.17 -15.94
N ALA A 211 -11.39 18.12 -16.33
CA ALA A 211 -10.91 17.93 -17.68
C ALA A 211 -11.97 17.30 -18.60
N ILE A 212 -12.91 18.10 -19.03
CA ILE A 212 -13.62 17.89 -20.31
C ILE A 212 -12.63 18.05 -21.52
N GLN A 213 -11.36 18.41 -21.25
CA GLN A 213 -10.36 18.66 -22.30
C GLN A 213 -9.37 17.50 -22.38
N ASP A 214 -9.77 16.41 -22.97
CA ASP A 214 -8.94 15.25 -22.93
C ASP A 214 -8.62 14.56 -24.22
N ASP A 215 -7.43 14.88 -24.70
CA ASP A 215 -6.68 14.13 -25.69
C ASP A 215 -5.54 13.30 -25.05
N ASN A 216 -5.73 12.73 -23.84
CA ASN A 216 -4.69 11.90 -23.24
C ASN A 216 -4.60 10.55 -23.96
N PRO A 217 -3.50 10.25 -24.70
CA PRO A 217 -3.36 9.02 -25.47
C PRO A 217 -3.28 7.76 -24.60
N ASP A 218 -2.93 7.86 -23.32
CA ASP A 218 -2.97 6.74 -22.36
C ASP A 218 -4.41 6.45 -21.86
N ARG A 219 -5.36 7.26 -22.22
CA ARG A 219 -6.77 7.00 -21.95
C ARG A 219 -7.30 5.95 -22.93
N MET A 220 -7.28 4.71 -22.50
CA MET A 220 -8.04 3.63 -23.15
C MET A 220 -9.56 3.89 -23.18
N LEU A 221 -9.99 5.04 -22.67
CA LEU A 221 -11.37 5.46 -22.52
C LEU A 221 -12.01 6.05 -23.79
N ALA A 222 -11.24 6.49 -24.77
CA ALA A 222 -11.82 7.07 -26.00
C ALA A 222 -12.83 6.13 -26.69
N HIS A 223 -12.70 4.82 -26.50
CA HIS A 223 -13.65 3.84 -27.04
C HIS A 223 -14.77 3.45 -26.05
N PHE A 224 -14.69 3.91 -24.79
CA PHE A 224 -15.71 3.65 -23.78
C PHE A 224 -16.59 4.86 -23.50
N GLN A 225 -16.20 6.01 -24.02
CA GLN A 225 -16.90 7.27 -23.81
C GLN A 225 -18.39 7.14 -24.15
N ASP A 226 -18.71 6.47 -25.27
CA ASP A 226 -20.10 6.32 -25.72
C ASP A 226 -21.01 5.53 -24.76
N VAL A 227 -20.43 4.55 -24.02
CA VAL A 227 -21.18 3.76 -23.01
C VAL A 227 -21.31 4.52 -21.70
N VAL A 228 -20.23 5.21 -21.35
CA VAL A 228 -20.16 6.04 -20.15
C VAL A 228 -21.03 7.27 -20.34
N ASP A 229 -20.96 7.96 -21.48
CA ASP A 229 -21.78 9.15 -21.80
C ASP A 229 -23.28 8.84 -21.86
N ALA A 230 -23.66 7.63 -22.31
CA ALA A 230 -25.05 7.19 -22.29
C ALA A 230 -25.58 6.94 -20.86
N MET A 231 -24.70 6.66 -19.90
CA MET A 231 -25.02 6.43 -18.52
C MET A 231 -24.83 7.67 -17.63
N GLU A 232 -24.08 8.69 -18.08
CA GLU A 232 -23.43 9.69 -17.20
C GLU A 232 -23.72 11.15 -17.56
N ALA A 233 -24.76 11.47 -18.26
CA ALA A 233 -25.00 12.86 -18.71
C ALA A 233 -24.83 13.96 -17.63
N HIS A 234 -24.52 13.62 -16.35
CA HIS A 234 -24.40 14.58 -15.24
C HIS A 234 -23.43 14.19 -14.11
N GLU A 235 -22.42 13.35 -14.29
CA GLU A 235 -21.65 12.84 -13.15
C GLU A 235 -20.18 13.21 -13.14
N VAL A 236 -19.66 13.46 -11.91
CA VAL A 236 -18.25 13.74 -11.64
C VAL A 236 -17.42 12.48 -11.93
N ARG A 237 -16.46 12.62 -12.84
CA ARG A 237 -15.57 11.54 -13.23
C ARG A 237 -14.42 11.39 -12.25
N ILE A 238 -14.14 10.13 -11.86
CA ILE A 238 -12.94 9.79 -11.10
C ILE A 238 -11.89 9.27 -12.07
N ASP A 239 -10.75 9.96 -12.08
CA ASP A 239 -9.58 9.58 -12.84
C ASP A 239 -8.54 8.93 -11.94
N THR A 240 -7.72 8.06 -12.53
CA THR A 240 -6.62 7.40 -11.83
C THR A 240 -5.29 7.72 -12.50
N TYR A 241 -4.31 8.17 -11.71
CA TYR A 241 -2.99 8.55 -12.19
C TYR A 241 -1.92 7.75 -11.45
N ARG A 242 -1.04 7.09 -12.17
CA ARG A 242 0.10 6.40 -11.57
C ARG A 242 1.08 7.40 -10.97
N LEU A 243 1.45 7.21 -9.70
CA LEU A 243 2.32 8.12 -8.99
C LEU A 243 3.74 8.20 -9.57
N ASP A 244 4.25 7.10 -10.11
CA ASP A 244 5.58 7.03 -10.75
C ASP A 244 5.66 7.80 -12.08
N ARG A 245 4.51 8.15 -12.67
CA ARG A 245 4.41 8.93 -13.91
C ARG A 245 4.10 10.41 -13.68
N MET A 246 3.80 10.78 -12.45
CA MET A 246 3.53 12.18 -12.10
C MET A 246 4.85 12.93 -11.92
N LYS A 247 4.92 14.13 -12.47
CA LYS A 247 6.09 15.01 -12.42
C LYS A 247 5.67 16.39 -11.94
N SER A 248 6.57 17.07 -11.23
CA SER A 248 6.35 18.45 -10.76
C SER A 248 5.02 18.58 -10.00
N VAL A 249 4.77 17.68 -9.04
CA VAL A 249 3.56 17.74 -8.21
C VAL A 249 3.65 18.93 -7.28
N GLU A 250 2.63 19.79 -7.31
CA GLU A 250 2.51 20.98 -6.46
C GLU A 250 1.14 21.01 -5.79
N ILE A 251 1.11 21.38 -4.51
CA ILE A 251 -0.14 21.59 -3.76
C ILE A 251 -0.57 23.03 -4.03
N LEU A 252 -1.81 23.19 -4.50
CA LEU A 252 -2.39 24.50 -4.78
C LEU A 252 -3.04 25.10 -3.53
N ASP A 253 -3.20 26.44 -3.50
CA ASP A 253 -3.93 27.08 -2.41
C ASP A 253 -5.45 26.87 -2.48
N GLU A 254 -5.94 26.43 -3.63
CA GLU A 254 -7.34 26.13 -3.88
C GLU A 254 -7.83 24.91 -3.11
N GLU A 255 -9.02 25.00 -2.52
CA GLU A 255 -9.68 23.85 -1.92
C GLU A 255 -10.10 22.84 -3.00
N ARG A 256 -10.02 21.55 -2.68
CA ARG A 256 -10.50 20.49 -3.59
C ARG A 256 -12.00 20.60 -3.76
N GLU A 257 -12.48 20.32 -4.97
CA GLU A 257 -13.90 20.34 -5.26
C GLU A 257 -14.63 19.15 -4.66
N GLY A 258 -15.74 19.41 -4.05
CA GLY A 258 -16.92 18.59 -4.07
C GLY A 258 -17.06 17.37 -3.17
N LEU A 259 -16.03 16.91 -2.43
CA LEU A 259 -16.20 15.72 -1.57
C LEU A 259 -16.99 15.97 -0.28
N ASP A 260 -16.96 17.21 0.21
CA ASP A 260 -17.62 17.58 1.44
C ASP A 260 -19.02 18.21 1.21
N ASP A 261 -19.36 18.51 -0.05
CA ASP A 261 -20.70 19.00 -0.41
C ASP A 261 -21.62 17.80 -0.70
N PRO A 262 -22.66 17.57 0.12
CA PRO A 262 -23.57 16.45 -0.05
C PRO A 262 -24.32 16.44 -1.39
N ASP A 263 -24.27 17.52 -2.15
CA ASP A 263 -25.01 17.65 -3.42
C ASP A 263 -24.14 17.45 -4.67
N THR A 264 -22.81 17.51 -4.56
CA THR A 264 -21.90 17.52 -5.71
C THR A 264 -21.30 16.18 -6.10
N LEU A 265 -21.25 15.19 -5.21
CA LEU A 265 -20.69 13.88 -5.49
C LEU A 265 -21.66 12.77 -5.06
N ARG A 266 -22.67 12.56 -5.87
CA ARG A 266 -23.65 11.48 -5.69
C ARG A 266 -23.62 10.58 -6.90
N LEU A 267 -23.20 9.34 -6.70
CA LEU A 267 -23.29 8.28 -7.71
C LEU A 267 -24.70 7.69 -7.74
N PRO A 268 -25.21 7.24 -8.91
CA PRO A 268 -26.49 6.57 -8.98
C PRO A 268 -26.44 5.27 -8.17
N GLY A 269 -27.27 5.19 -7.13
CA GLY A 269 -27.49 3.97 -6.37
C GLY A 269 -28.39 2.98 -7.12
N ALA A 270 -28.42 1.71 -6.69
CA ALA A 270 -29.27 0.66 -7.26
C ALA A 270 -30.78 0.97 -7.20
N ASP A 271 -31.17 1.80 -6.27
CA ASP A 271 -32.56 2.21 -6.03
C ASP A 271 -32.91 3.56 -6.70
N GLY A 272 -32.01 4.11 -7.54
CA GLY A 272 -32.17 5.42 -8.18
C GLY A 272 -31.89 6.60 -7.25
N ARG A 273 -31.50 6.36 -6.00
CA ARG A 273 -30.97 7.38 -5.11
C ARG A 273 -29.51 7.65 -5.43
N ARG A 274 -29.07 8.87 -5.16
CA ARG A 274 -27.66 9.24 -5.33
C ARG A 274 -26.92 8.97 -4.03
N ASP A 275 -25.98 8.04 -4.07
CA ASP A 275 -25.11 7.71 -2.94
C ASP A 275 -23.91 8.66 -2.88
N ARG A 276 -23.50 9.01 -1.65
CA ARG A 276 -22.29 9.82 -1.43
C ARG A 276 -21.07 9.02 -1.89
N LEU A 277 -20.16 9.65 -2.63
CA LEU A 277 -18.88 9.03 -2.98
C LEU A 277 -18.04 8.86 -1.71
N ASP A 278 -17.77 7.62 -1.35
CA ASP A 278 -16.75 7.26 -0.37
C ASP A 278 -15.52 6.73 -1.11
N ALA A 279 -14.37 7.40 -0.92
CA ALA A 279 -13.13 7.02 -1.59
C ALA A 279 -12.67 5.60 -1.20
N LEU A 280 -12.91 5.16 0.04
CA LEU A 280 -12.58 3.80 0.48
C LEU A 280 -13.53 2.77 -0.14
N GLU A 281 -14.81 3.08 -0.25
CA GLU A 281 -15.78 2.22 -0.92
C GLU A 281 -15.45 2.11 -2.40
N HIS A 282 -15.15 3.23 -3.05
CA HIS A 282 -14.72 3.24 -4.45
C HIS A 282 -13.46 2.39 -4.68
N LEU A 283 -12.47 2.46 -3.77
CA LEU A 283 -11.27 1.62 -3.84
C LEU A 283 -11.61 0.12 -3.72
N ARG A 284 -12.55 -0.25 -2.87
CA ARG A 284 -13.00 -1.64 -2.71
C ARG A 284 -13.73 -2.17 -3.94
N GLU A 285 -14.54 -1.32 -4.56
CA GLU A 285 -15.32 -1.66 -5.76
C GLU A 285 -14.48 -1.61 -7.06
N ASN A 286 -13.25 -1.12 -6.99
CA ASN A 286 -12.35 -0.93 -8.12
C ASN A 286 -10.98 -1.59 -7.90
N PRO A 287 -10.92 -2.93 -7.88
CA PRO A 287 -9.69 -3.67 -7.57
C PRO A 287 -8.55 -3.36 -8.54
N ASP A 288 -8.89 -3.08 -9.80
CA ASP A 288 -7.90 -2.76 -10.84
C ASP A 288 -7.53 -1.27 -10.89
N LEU A 289 -8.11 -0.44 -10.02
CA LEU A 289 -7.93 1.02 -10.00
C LEU A 289 -8.09 1.66 -11.40
N MET A 290 -9.12 1.22 -12.11
CA MET A 290 -9.46 1.77 -13.42
C MET A 290 -10.18 3.12 -13.26
N PRO A 291 -9.98 4.05 -14.22
CA PRO A 291 -10.74 5.29 -14.23
C PRO A 291 -12.22 5.03 -14.47
N GLY A 292 -13.08 5.96 -14.01
CA GLY A 292 -14.52 5.85 -14.10
C GLY A 292 -15.16 5.53 -12.74
N HIS A 293 -16.44 5.20 -12.75
CA HIS A 293 -17.22 4.92 -11.55
C HIS A 293 -17.70 3.48 -11.49
N SER A 294 -18.23 3.11 -10.33
CA SER A 294 -18.80 1.79 -10.07
C SER A 294 -20.23 1.70 -10.50
N VAL A 295 -20.61 0.56 -11.04
CA VAL A 295 -21.98 0.22 -11.46
C VAL A 295 -22.45 -1.06 -10.78
N TYR A 296 -23.75 -1.23 -10.68
CA TYR A 296 -24.36 -2.53 -10.35
C TYR A 296 -24.29 -3.45 -11.55
N ALA A 297 -23.59 -4.57 -11.39
CA ALA A 297 -23.38 -5.56 -12.43
C ALA A 297 -24.07 -6.87 -12.09
N GLU A 298 -24.49 -7.57 -13.13
CA GLU A 298 -25.04 -8.92 -13.09
C GLU A 298 -24.28 -9.77 -14.12
N LEU A 299 -23.70 -10.87 -13.65
CA LEU A 299 -22.92 -11.81 -14.45
C LEU A 299 -23.55 -13.19 -14.39
N VAL A 300 -23.37 -13.97 -15.44
CA VAL A 300 -23.51 -15.42 -15.42
C VAL A 300 -22.13 -16.05 -15.55
N LEU A 301 -21.75 -16.83 -14.55
CA LEU A 301 -20.52 -17.63 -14.56
C LEU A 301 -20.88 -19.08 -14.85
N THR A 302 -20.29 -19.65 -15.89
CA THR A 302 -20.27 -21.08 -16.14
C THR A 302 -18.89 -21.59 -15.71
N GLU A 303 -18.82 -22.33 -14.58
CA GLU A 303 -17.52 -22.77 -14.04
C GLU A 303 -16.76 -23.60 -15.05
N GLY A 304 -15.52 -23.26 -15.23
CA GLY A 304 -14.57 -23.91 -16.11
C GLY A 304 -13.17 -23.96 -15.52
N PRO A 305 -12.21 -24.54 -16.24
CA PRO A 305 -10.83 -24.69 -15.75
C PRO A 305 -10.09 -23.35 -15.59
N ARG A 306 -10.63 -22.26 -16.15
CA ARG A 306 -10.00 -20.93 -16.13
C ARG A 306 -10.65 -19.95 -15.18
N CYS A 307 -11.95 -20.14 -14.90
CA CYS A 307 -12.66 -19.24 -14.00
C CYS A 307 -13.69 -20.03 -13.18
N THR A 308 -13.62 -19.85 -11.89
CA THR A 308 -14.49 -20.43 -10.88
C THR A 308 -15.10 -19.31 -10.01
N VAL A 309 -16.03 -19.65 -9.12
CA VAL A 309 -16.54 -18.70 -8.12
C VAL A 309 -15.41 -18.12 -7.28
N SER A 310 -14.37 -18.91 -6.96
CA SER A 310 -13.21 -18.44 -6.20
C SER A 310 -12.49 -17.29 -6.92
N ASP A 311 -12.27 -17.42 -8.23
CA ASP A 311 -11.59 -16.40 -9.02
C ASP A 311 -12.37 -15.08 -9.05
N VAL A 312 -13.70 -15.14 -9.09
CA VAL A 312 -14.54 -13.95 -9.00
C VAL A 312 -14.46 -13.31 -7.61
N VAL A 313 -14.53 -14.12 -6.56
CA VAL A 313 -14.46 -13.63 -5.17
C VAL A 313 -13.07 -13.07 -4.85
N ASP A 314 -12.01 -13.72 -5.33
CA ASP A 314 -10.64 -13.25 -5.13
C ASP A 314 -10.37 -11.93 -5.86
N HIS A 315 -10.98 -11.74 -7.04
CA HIS A 315 -10.79 -10.53 -7.83
C HIS A 315 -11.61 -9.34 -7.27
N PHE A 316 -12.92 -9.54 -7.00
CA PHE A 316 -13.83 -8.44 -6.62
C PHE A 316 -14.03 -8.29 -5.10
N GLY A 317 -13.47 -9.18 -4.29
CA GLY A 317 -13.62 -9.18 -2.84
C GLY A 317 -14.89 -9.92 -2.38
N ARG A 318 -14.78 -10.60 -1.25
CA ARG A 318 -15.83 -11.46 -0.70
C ARG A 318 -17.12 -10.70 -0.34
N ASP A 319 -16.95 -9.53 0.26
CA ASP A 319 -18.09 -8.79 0.85
C ASP A 319 -18.93 -8.06 -0.20
N GLY A 320 -18.36 -7.79 -1.39
CA GLY A 320 -19.02 -7.10 -2.49
C GLY A 320 -19.74 -8.00 -3.50
N VAL A 321 -19.58 -9.33 -3.38
CA VAL A 321 -20.05 -10.30 -4.37
C VAL A 321 -21.18 -11.15 -3.78
N ASN A 322 -22.35 -11.12 -4.43
CA ASN A 322 -23.46 -12.03 -4.09
C ASN A 322 -23.57 -13.11 -5.17
N VAL A 323 -23.50 -14.38 -4.75
CA VAL A 323 -23.48 -15.54 -5.63
C VAL A 323 -24.71 -16.39 -5.40
N VAL A 324 -25.48 -16.62 -6.46
CA VAL A 324 -26.65 -17.50 -6.47
C VAL A 324 -26.41 -18.63 -7.48
N ARG A 325 -26.46 -19.85 -7.02
CA ARG A 325 -26.34 -21.03 -7.90
C ARG A 325 -27.63 -21.22 -8.72
N GLU A 326 -27.53 -21.26 -10.05
CA GLU A 326 -28.68 -21.47 -10.93
C GLU A 326 -28.88 -22.92 -11.34
N THR A 327 -27.80 -23.64 -11.63
CA THR A 327 -27.88 -25.04 -12.04
C THR A 327 -27.05 -25.94 -11.12
N THR A 328 -27.61 -27.13 -10.82
CA THR A 328 -26.87 -28.17 -10.12
C THR A 328 -26.12 -29.00 -11.16
N ALA A 329 -24.85 -29.29 -10.91
CA ALA A 329 -24.07 -30.17 -11.78
C ALA A 329 -24.74 -31.55 -11.84
N GLU A 330 -25.33 -31.88 -12.98
CA GLU A 330 -25.50 -33.30 -13.38
C GLU A 330 -24.17 -33.81 -13.88
N ARG A 331 -23.93 -35.13 -13.80
CA ARG A 331 -22.64 -35.68 -14.23
C ARG A 331 -22.23 -35.20 -15.62
N GLY A 332 -21.23 -34.33 -15.68
CA GLY A 332 -20.64 -33.81 -16.92
C GLY A 332 -21.12 -32.39 -17.36
N THR A 333 -22.05 -31.77 -16.64
CA THR A 333 -22.49 -30.40 -16.95
C THR A 333 -21.81 -29.42 -15.96
N PRO A 334 -21.17 -28.31 -16.42
CA PRO A 334 -20.61 -27.31 -15.54
C PRO A 334 -21.68 -26.62 -14.68
N CYS A 335 -21.30 -26.22 -13.47
CA CYS A 335 -22.17 -25.41 -12.62
C CYS A 335 -22.31 -23.99 -13.20
N THR A 336 -23.51 -23.44 -13.12
CA THR A 336 -23.79 -22.07 -13.52
C THR A 336 -24.25 -21.26 -12.31
N TYR A 337 -23.71 -20.07 -12.20
CA TYR A 337 -23.98 -19.15 -11.09
C TYR A 337 -24.39 -17.78 -11.63
N ARG A 338 -25.38 -17.20 -11.01
CA ARG A 338 -25.71 -15.78 -11.18
C ARG A 338 -24.99 -15.00 -10.11
N ILE A 339 -24.23 -14.00 -10.51
CA ILE A 339 -23.41 -13.18 -9.63
C ILE A 339 -23.85 -11.74 -9.77
N THR A 340 -24.10 -11.09 -8.65
CA THR A 340 -24.39 -9.65 -8.59
C THR A 340 -23.38 -8.96 -7.71
N LEU A 341 -22.84 -7.85 -8.19
CA LEU A 341 -21.83 -7.06 -7.50
C LEU A 341 -21.91 -5.60 -7.92
N ARG A 342 -21.28 -4.75 -7.12
CA ARG A 342 -21.01 -3.37 -7.51
C ARG A 342 -19.52 -3.25 -7.81
N THR A 343 -19.16 -2.78 -9.00
CA THR A 343 -17.76 -2.69 -9.43
C THR A 343 -17.56 -1.66 -10.52
N ASN A 344 -16.31 -1.25 -10.74
CA ASN A 344 -15.93 -0.36 -11.83
C ASN A 344 -16.19 -1.01 -13.20
N VAL A 345 -16.82 -0.24 -14.11
CA VAL A 345 -17.20 -0.72 -15.46
C VAL A 345 -16.01 -1.21 -16.26
N GLU A 346 -14.90 -0.49 -16.22
CA GLU A 346 -13.71 -0.84 -16.99
C GLU A 346 -12.99 -2.07 -16.42
N GLY A 347 -12.93 -2.20 -15.09
CA GLY A 347 -12.45 -3.41 -14.42
C GLY A 347 -13.30 -4.62 -14.79
N LEU A 348 -14.62 -4.48 -14.75
CA LEU A 348 -15.56 -5.51 -15.17
C LEU A 348 -15.36 -5.93 -16.63
N ARG A 349 -15.20 -4.95 -17.53
CA ARG A 349 -14.93 -5.22 -18.95
C ARG A 349 -13.70 -6.07 -19.13
N ARG A 350 -12.60 -5.72 -18.46
CA ARG A 350 -11.33 -6.46 -18.51
C ARG A 350 -11.49 -7.88 -17.98
N PHE A 351 -12.13 -8.01 -16.83
CA PHE A 351 -12.38 -9.32 -16.22
C PHE A 351 -13.20 -10.23 -17.17
N ALA A 352 -14.27 -9.70 -17.75
CA ALA A 352 -15.11 -10.43 -18.68
C ALA A 352 -14.37 -10.79 -19.99
N GLN A 353 -13.49 -9.92 -20.49
CA GLN A 353 -12.67 -10.22 -21.67
C GLN A 353 -11.63 -11.31 -21.42
N LEU A 354 -11.00 -11.32 -20.25
CA LEU A 354 -10.02 -12.35 -19.86
C LEU A 354 -10.67 -13.72 -19.65
N ASN A 355 -11.95 -13.73 -19.23
CA ASN A 355 -12.71 -14.92 -18.87
C ASN A 355 -13.92 -15.15 -19.81
N ALA A 356 -13.79 -14.74 -21.08
CA ALA A 356 -14.89 -14.75 -22.05
C ALA A 356 -15.47 -16.12 -22.36
N ASP A 357 -14.75 -17.19 -22.04
CA ASP A 357 -15.19 -18.58 -22.16
C ASP A 357 -16.06 -19.05 -20.96
N SER A 358 -16.08 -18.29 -19.89
CA SER A 358 -16.73 -18.67 -18.63
C SER A 358 -17.69 -17.61 -18.09
N VAL A 359 -17.47 -16.32 -18.42
CA VAL A 359 -18.19 -15.19 -17.86
C VAL A 359 -18.98 -14.44 -18.92
N GLU A 360 -20.29 -14.31 -18.72
CA GLU A 360 -21.18 -13.47 -19.51
C GLU A 360 -21.70 -12.31 -18.67
N VAL A 361 -21.54 -11.07 -19.16
CA VAL A 361 -22.13 -9.87 -18.54
C VAL A 361 -23.58 -9.76 -18.99
N ILE A 362 -24.50 -9.72 -18.01
CA ILE A 362 -25.93 -9.52 -18.25
C ILE A 362 -26.28 -8.03 -18.11
N LYS A 363 -25.74 -7.40 -17.05
CA LYS A 363 -25.91 -5.96 -16.80
C LYS A 363 -24.55 -5.34 -16.42
N PRO A 364 -24.31 -4.10 -16.81
CA PRO A 364 -25.18 -3.20 -17.62
C PRO A 364 -25.28 -3.66 -19.09
N GLU A 365 -26.46 -3.45 -19.70
CA GLU A 365 -26.74 -3.90 -21.06
C GLU A 365 -25.81 -3.26 -22.10
N ALA A 366 -25.51 -1.98 -21.95
CA ALA A 366 -24.56 -1.26 -22.81
C ALA A 366 -23.16 -1.90 -22.80
N LEU A 367 -22.67 -2.37 -21.65
CA LEU A 367 -21.39 -3.10 -21.58
C LEU A 367 -21.48 -4.46 -22.28
N ARG A 368 -22.59 -5.18 -22.10
CA ARG A 368 -22.83 -6.46 -22.75
C ARG A 368 -22.78 -6.32 -24.27
N GLU A 369 -23.50 -5.37 -24.85
CA GLU A 369 -23.52 -5.10 -26.28
C GLU A 369 -22.13 -4.77 -26.81
N LYS A 370 -21.37 -3.93 -26.10
CA LYS A 370 -20.01 -3.57 -26.48
C LYS A 370 -19.03 -4.75 -26.41
N LEU A 371 -19.14 -5.62 -25.41
CA LEU A 371 -18.35 -6.85 -25.35
C LEU A 371 -18.66 -7.77 -26.55
N HIS A 372 -19.94 -7.96 -26.88
CA HIS A 372 -20.33 -8.72 -28.07
C HIS A 372 -19.74 -8.15 -29.35
N ALA A 373 -19.83 -6.83 -29.55
CA ALA A 373 -19.24 -6.16 -30.72
C ALA A 373 -17.71 -6.33 -30.76
N THR A 374 -17.04 -6.22 -29.59
CA THR A 374 -15.58 -6.40 -29.47
C THR A 374 -15.16 -7.83 -29.85
N PHE A 375 -15.87 -8.83 -29.34
CA PHE A 375 -15.57 -10.23 -29.65
C PHE A 375 -15.85 -10.58 -31.15
N ALA A 376 -16.94 -10.06 -31.69
CA ALA A 376 -17.25 -10.22 -33.10
C ALA A 376 -16.14 -9.61 -34.01
N ALA A 377 -15.68 -8.40 -33.67
CA ALA A 377 -14.58 -7.74 -34.40
C ALA A 377 -13.24 -8.48 -34.22
N ALA A 378 -13.00 -9.12 -33.08
CA ALA A 378 -11.80 -9.93 -32.87
C ALA A 378 -11.82 -11.21 -33.72
N VAL A 379 -12.95 -11.89 -33.79
CA VAL A 379 -13.12 -13.10 -34.61
C VAL A 379 -12.91 -12.74 -36.08
N SER A 380 -13.55 -11.66 -36.58
CA SER A 380 -13.40 -11.21 -37.97
C SER A 380 -11.96 -10.84 -38.37
N ARG A 381 -11.10 -10.51 -37.43
CA ARG A 381 -9.66 -10.22 -37.70
C ARG A 381 -8.80 -11.49 -37.74
N MET A 382 -9.31 -12.61 -37.26
CA MET A 382 -8.61 -13.92 -37.26
C MET A 382 -8.99 -14.76 -38.51
N GLU A 383 -10.09 -14.44 -39.21
CA GLU A 383 -10.49 -14.99 -40.50
C GLU A 383 -9.78 -14.27 -41.64
#